data_15b05e7bda5579a96fd9b62203befb9f
#
_entry.id   15b05e7bda5579a96fd9b62203befb9f
#
_cell.length_a   1.000
_cell.length_b   1.000
_cell.length_c   1.000
_cell.angle_alpha   90.00
_cell.angle_beta   90.00
_cell.angle_gamma   90.00
#
_symmetry.space_group_name_H-M   'P 1'
#
loop_
_entity.id
_entity.type
_entity.pdbx_description
1 polymer ?
#
loop_
_entity_poly.entity_id
_entity_poly.type
_entity_poly.pdbx_seq_one_letter_code
_entity_poly.pdbx_strand_id
1 'polypeptide(L)'
;RFSFQPQLQTAQIDVERLRTDRHTNSTFINAQRGAHAVIVSAKTPIGKSFELTRAIDPHPFIPAEDMMAETCEEILNIQTAALAKRLIHTHMEHVVLGISGGLDSTLALLVCVRTFDKLGLDRKGIIGVTMPGFGTTYRTHDNASSLMQSLGISQMEISIAKAVQQHFEDIGHDSTIHDATYENSQARERTQILMDLANKCNAIVVGTGDLSELALGWATYNGDHMSMYGVNGGIPKTLIQYLVRYIASLDAFVVVSETLIDIIDTPISPELTPAD
;
A
#
# COMPACT_ATOMS: atom_id res chain seq x y z
N ARG A 1 12.85 40.98 5.10
CA ARG A 1 13.12 41.89 6.22
C ARG A 1 13.53 43.25 5.67
N PHE A 2 12.97 44.31 6.19
CA PHE A 2 13.39 45.68 5.88
C PHE A 2 14.71 45.99 6.61
N SER A 3 15.73 46.48 5.89
CA SER A 3 17.00 46.83 6.46
C SER A 3 17.53 48.12 5.79
N PHE A 4 18.13 48.98 6.56
CA PHE A 4 18.84 50.18 6.06
C PHE A 4 20.29 49.89 5.62
N GLN A 5 20.78 48.67 5.90
CA GLN A 5 22.11 48.21 5.49
C GLN A 5 21.99 47.36 4.22
N PRO A 6 22.97 47.45 3.31
CA PRO A 6 23.06 46.58 2.16
C PRO A 6 23.09 45.10 2.62
N GLN A 7 22.27 44.27 2.00
CA GLN A 7 22.22 42.85 2.31
C GLN A 7 22.33 42.03 0.99
N LEU A 8 23.13 40.99 1.05
CA LEU A 8 23.18 39.96 0.01
C LEU A 8 22.43 38.73 0.53
N GLN A 9 21.42 38.31 -0.22
CA GLN A 9 20.72 37.06 0.04
C GLN A 9 20.98 36.09 -1.09
N THR A 10 21.33 34.84 -0.75
CA THR A 10 21.53 33.76 -1.71
C THR A 10 20.57 32.64 -1.38
N ALA A 11 20.02 31.99 -2.40
CA ALA A 11 19.14 30.85 -2.25
C ALA A 11 19.33 29.86 -3.39
N GLN A 12 19.12 28.58 -3.11
CA GLN A 12 19.01 27.55 -4.13
C GLN A 12 17.54 27.44 -4.53
N ILE A 13 17.28 27.49 -5.83
CA ILE A 13 15.95 27.42 -6.39
C ILE A 13 15.88 26.23 -7.34
N ASP A 14 14.89 25.35 -7.11
CA ASP A 14 14.59 24.23 -7.99
C ASP A 14 13.73 24.73 -9.16
N VAL A 15 14.39 24.96 -10.29
CA VAL A 15 13.74 25.52 -11.49
C VAL A 15 12.77 24.52 -12.11
N GLU A 16 13.09 23.22 -12.10
CA GLU A 16 12.22 22.19 -12.67
C GLU A 16 10.93 22.01 -11.83
N ARG A 17 11.02 22.09 -10.53
CA ARG A 17 9.83 22.10 -9.66
C ARG A 17 8.94 23.31 -9.96
N LEU A 18 9.51 24.50 -10.05
CA LEU A 18 8.74 25.69 -10.40
C LEU A 18 8.09 25.56 -11.77
N ARG A 19 8.77 24.93 -12.72
CA ARG A 19 8.20 24.68 -14.05
C ARG A 19 7.00 23.73 -13.97
N THR A 20 7.13 22.65 -13.22
CA THR A 20 6.04 21.69 -13.01
C THR A 20 4.85 22.35 -12.32
N ASP A 21 5.07 23.08 -11.22
CA ASP A 21 4.01 23.79 -10.51
C ASP A 21 3.27 24.79 -11.41
N ARG A 22 3.99 25.48 -12.29
CA ARG A 22 3.39 26.40 -13.27
C ARG A 22 2.56 25.68 -14.33
N HIS A 23 2.98 24.49 -14.78
CA HIS A 23 2.23 23.71 -15.76
C HIS A 23 0.96 23.08 -15.19
N THR A 24 0.93 22.79 -13.90
CA THR A 24 -0.23 22.19 -13.23
C THR A 24 -1.21 23.23 -12.68
N ASN A 25 -0.78 24.50 -12.55
CA ASN A 25 -1.60 25.57 -12.02
C ASN A 25 -2.38 26.28 -13.14
N SER A 26 -3.68 25.95 -13.26
CA SER A 26 -4.55 26.51 -14.28
C SER A 26 -4.71 28.03 -14.18
N THR A 27 -4.70 28.60 -12.99
CA THR A 27 -4.75 30.05 -12.75
C THR A 27 -3.51 30.74 -13.33
N PHE A 28 -2.33 30.17 -13.10
CA PHE A 28 -1.07 30.69 -13.64
C PHE A 28 -1.05 30.65 -15.17
N ILE A 29 -1.48 29.52 -15.78
CA ILE A 29 -1.56 29.36 -17.24
C ILE A 29 -2.51 30.40 -17.84
N ASN A 30 -3.66 30.62 -17.23
CA ASN A 30 -4.65 31.59 -17.72
C ASN A 30 -4.20 33.05 -17.56
N ALA A 31 -3.38 33.35 -16.56
CA ALA A 31 -2.84 34.69 -16.30
C ALA A 31 -1.71 35.10 -17.27
N GLN A 32 -1.14 34.17 -18.03
CA GLN A 32 0.00 34.46 -18.93
C GLN A 32 -0.37 35.20 -20.22
N ARG A 33 -1.63 35.47 -20.46
CA ARG A 33 -2.08 36.12 -21.69
C ARG A 33 -1.65 37.60 -21.74
N GLY A 34 -0.80 37.93 -22.72
CA GLY A 34 -0.40 39.29 -23.03
C GLY A 34 0.80 39.88 -22.29
N ALA A 35 1.56 39.08 -21.57
CA ALA A 35 2.80 39.53 -20.92
C ALA A 35 3.91 39.78 -21.96
N HIS A 36 4.41 41.03 -22.03
CA HIS A 36 5.61 41.37 -22.79
C HIS A 36 6.83 41.15 -21.90
N ALA A 37 7.64 40.14 -22.23
CA ALA A 37 8.86 39.86 -21.51
C ALA A 37 10.09 40.39 -22.25
N VAL A 38 11.02 41.01 -21.54
CA VAL A 38 12.35 41.35 -22.04
C VAL A 38 13.24 40.10 -21.81
N ILE A 39 13.72 39.50 -22.89
CA ILE A 39 14.59 38.35 -22.84
C ILE A 39 16.03 38.82 -22.76
N VAL A 40 16.71 38.53 -21.65
CA VAL A 40 18.12 38.74 -21.47
C VAL A 40 18.85 37.40 -21.52
N SER A 41 19.70 37.21 -22.54
CA SER A 41 20.52 35.98 -22.64
C SER A 41 21.78 36.13 -21.80
N ALA A 42 21.99 35.23 -20.88
CA ALA A 42 23.19 35.13 -20.06
C ALA A 42 23.83 33.75 -20.24
N LYS A 43 25.17 33.69 -20.40
CA LYS A 43 25.93 32.45 -20.37
C LYS A 43 26.35 32.19 -18.93
N THR A 44 25.64 31.32 -18.24
CA THR A 44 26.03 30.83 -16.91
C THR A 44 26.73 29.48 -17.06
N PRO A 45 27.91 29.28 -16.47
CA PRO A 45 28.53 27.96 -16.43
C PRO A 45 27.69 27.03 -15.58
N ILE A 46 27.12 25.98 -16.18
CA ILE A 46 26.44 24.94 -15.46
C ILE A 46 27.51 23.99 -14.91
N GLY A 47 27.70 24.00 -13.60
CA GLY A 47 28.59 23.04 -12.93
C GLY A 47 28.08 21.61 -13.12
N LYS A 48 29.00 20.65 -13.34
CA LYS A 48 28.64 19.23 -13.45
C LYS A 48 28.19 18.63 -12.11
N SER A 49 28.51 19.29 -11.01
CA SER A 49 28.08 18.94 -9.64
C SER A 49 27.85 20.22 -8.85
N PHE A 50 26.91 20.18 -7.93
CA PHE A 50 26.65 21.23 -6.95
C PHE A 50 26.31 20.61 -5.59
N GLU A 51 26.61 21.32 -4.54
CA GLU A 51 26.21 20.93 -3.19
C GLU A 51 24.79 21.44 -2.92
N LEU A 52 23.89 20.53 -2.55
CA LEU A 52 22.54 20.89 -2.15
C LEU A 52 22.54 21.38 -0.70
N THR A 53 22.32 22.67 -0.50
CA THR A 53 22.38 23.30 0.84
C THR A 53 21.03 23.38 1.55
N ARG A 54 19.93 23.11 0.84
CA ARG A 54 18.60 23.05 1.44
C ARG A 54 18.31 21.66 2.01
N ALA A 55 17.63 21.60 3.14
CA ALA A 55 17.12 20.35 3.67
C ALA A 55 15.98 19.84 2.80
N ILE A 56 16.03 18.54 2.48
CA ILE A 56 14.93 17.81 1.84
C ILE A 56 14.45 16.79 2.88
N ASP A 57 13.14 16.79 3.13
CA ASP A 57 12.54 15.79 3.99
C ASP A 57 12.66 14.40 3.31
N PRO A 58 13.34 13.43 3.92
CA PRO A 58 13.44 12.08 3.37
C PRO A 58 12.14 11.29 3.44
N HIS A 59 11.18 11.77 4.23
CA HIS A 59 9.90 11.11 4.49
C HIS A 59 8.69 12.02 4.23
N PRO A 60 8.49 12.54 3.01
CA PRO A 60 7.50 13.58 2.72
C PRO A 60 6.04 13.12 2.92
N PHE A 61 5.80 11.81 3.06
CA PHE A 61 4.47 11.23 3.27
C PHE A 61 4.18 10.90 4.74
N ILE A 62 5.16 11.08 5.64
CA ILE A 62 4.96 10.85 7.07
C ILE A 62 4.46 12.14 7.71
N PRO A 63 3.31 12.14 8.38
CA PRO A 63 2.81 13.31 9.11
C PRO A 63 3.78 13.74 10.21
N ALA A 64 3.78 15.05 10.54
CA ALA A 64 4.50 15.55 11.72
C ALA A 64 3.96 14.89 13.01
N GLU A 65 4.81 14.76 14.03
CA GLU A 65 4.46 14.04 15.26
C GLU A 65 3.20 14.57 15.94
N ASP A 66 3.04 15.90 15.99
CA ASP A 66 1.89 16.59 16.58
C ASP A 66 0.59 16.40 15.80
N MET A 67 0.66 16.07 14.51
CA MET A 67 -0.47 15.82 13.63
C MET A 67 -0.69 14.33 13.35
N MET A 68 0.16 13.45 13.87
CA MET A 68 0.19 12.02 13.51
C MET A 68 -1.16 11.34 13.76
N ALA A 69 -1.71 11.47 14.96
CA ALA A 69 -2.96 10.78 15.33
C ALA A 69 -4.16 11.28 14.49
N GLU A 70 -4.29 12.60 14.32
CA GLU A 70 -5.37 13.20 13.54
C GLU A 70 -5.29 12.78 12.07
N THR A 71 -4.10 12.84 11.48
CA THR A 71 -3.88 12.47 10.08
C THR A 71 -4.07 10.97 9.85
N CYS A 72 -3.60 10.10 10.75
CA CYS A 72 -3.83 8.66 10.66
C CYS A 72 -5.32 8.33 10.71
N GLU A 73 -6.07 8.94 11.63
CA GLU A 73 -7.51 8.73 11.75
C GLU A 73 -8.27 9.22 10.50
N GLU A 74 -7.88 10.39 9.95
CA GLU A 74 -8.47 10.91 8.71
C GLU A 74 -8.23 9.95 7.52
N ILE A 75 -7.00 9.47 7.34
CA ILE A 75 -6.66 8.51 6.27
C ILE A 75 -7.49 7.23 6.42
N LEU A 76 -7.56 6.65 7.62
CA LEU A 76 -8.33 5.45 7.88
C LEU A 76 -9.84 5.67 7.66
N ASN A 77 -10.36 6.84 7.99
CA ASN A 77 -11.75 7.20 7.73
C ASN A 77 -12.02 7.33 6.22
N ILE A 78 -11.09 7.87 5.43
CA ILE A 78 -11.20 7.92 3.96
C ILE A 78 -11.25 6.50 3.38
N GLN A 79 -10.32 5.62 3.78
CA GLN A 79 -10.30 4.22 3.33
C GLN A 79 -11.58 3.47 3.70
N THR A 80 -12.01 3.62 4.96
CA THR A 80 -13.23 3.00 5.49
C THR A 80 -14.49 3.48 4.74
N ALA A 81 -14.63 4.80 4.55
CA ALA A 81 -15.77 5.38 3.84
C ALA A 81 -15.84 4.94 2.37
N ALA A 82 -14.68 4.84 1.72
CA ALA A 82 -14.58 4.42 0.33
C ALA A 82 -14.99 2.94 0.14
N LEU A 83 -14.51 2.03 1.00
CA LEU A 83 -14.90 0.63 0.97
C LEU A 83 -16.38 0.46 1.35
N ALA A 84 -16.86 1.18 2.39
CA ALA A 84 -18.27 1.17 2.79
C ALA A 84 -19.18 1.58 1.62
N LYS A 85 -18.80 2.63 0.89
CA LYS A 85 -19.57 3.07 -0.29
C LYS A 85 -19.63 2.00 -1.38
N ARG A 86 -18.56 1.21 -1.58
CA ARG A 86 -18.55 0.08 -2.51
C ARG A 86 -19.53 -0.99 -2.08
N LEU A 87 -19.44 -1.45 -0.83
CA LEU A 87 -20.33 -2.49 -0.29
C LEU A 87 -21.81 -2.08 -0.39
N ILE A 88 -22.15 -0.86 0.03
CA ILE A 88 -23.52 -0.33 -0.06
C ILE A 88 -23.99 -0.31 -1.53
N HIS A 89 -23.16 0.18 -2.45
CA HIS A 89 -23.53 0.31 -3.86
C HIS A 89 -23.75 -1.04 -4.56
N THR A 90 -22.92 -2.02 -4.24
CA THR A 90 -22.99 -3.38 -4.83
C THR A 90 -23.98 -4.29 -4.10
N HIS A 91 -24.52 -3.85 -2.95
CA HIS A 91 -25.36 -4.66 -2.06
C HIS A 91 -24.67 -5.96 -1.61
N MET A 92 -23.33 -5.91 -1.43
CA MET A 92 -22.55 -7.04 -0.94
C MET A 92 -22.24 -6.88 0.53
N GLU A 93 -22.35 -7.99 1.28
CA GLU A 93 -22.11 -8.07 2.72
C GLU A 93 -20.88 -8.93 3.04
N HIS A 94 -20.13 -9.33 2.01
CA HIS A 94 -18.93 -10.13 2.16
C HIS A 94 -17.75 -9.52 1.40
N VAL A 95 -16.55 -9.73 1.97
CA VAL A 95 -15.27 -9.43 1.32
C VAL A 95 -14.34 -10.62 1.43
N VAL A 96 -13.50 -10.82 0.42
CA VAL A 96 -12.42 -11.83 0.40
C VAL A 96 -11.09 -11.10 0.26
N LEU A 97 -10.11 -11.47 1.07
CA LEU A 97 -8.75 -10.91 0.96
C LEU A 97 -7.69 -11.94 1.34
N GLY A 98 -6.56 -11.91 0.64
CA GLY A 98 -5.39 -12.69 0.97
C GLY A 98 -4.66 -12.10 2.18
N ILE A 99 -4.35 -12.93 3.19
CA ILE A 99 -3.62 -12.52 4.39
C ILE A 99 -2.28 -13.25 4.37
N SER A 100 -1.22 -12.51 4.06
CA SER A 100 0.15 -13.04 4.05
C SER A 100 0.83 -12.96 5.42
N GLY A 101 0.30 -12.14 6.33
CA GLY A 101 0.94 -11.77 7.58
C GLY A 101 1.90 -10.57 7.46
N GLY A 102 2.00 -9.97 6.26
CA GLY A 102 2.73 -8.74 6.04
C GLY A 102 1.90 -7.48 6.31
N LEU A 103 2.56 -6.31 6.35
CA LEU A 103 1.95 -5.01 6.70
C LEU A 103 0.79 -4.62 5.80
N ASP A 104 0.89 -4.86 4.49
CA ASP A 104 -0.11 -4.42 3.51
C ASP A 104 -1.43 -5.17 3.69
N SER A 105 -1.36 -6.50 3.80
CA SER A 105 -2.52 -7.35 4.06
C SER A 105 -3.12 -7.08 5.43
N THR A 106 -2.29 -6.76 6.42
CA THR A 106 -2.72 -6.36 7.76
C THR A 106 -3.51 -5.06 7.73
N LEU A 107 -3.00 -3.99 7.08
CA LEU A 107 -3.73 -2.74 6.95
C LEU A 107 -5.06 -2.93 6.20
N ALA A 108 -5.05 -3.68 5.09
CA ALA A 108 -6.26 -3.97 4.33
C ALA A 108 -7.32 -4.69 5.18
N LEU A 109 -6.90 -5.67 6.00
CA LEU A 109 -7.79 -6.37 6.94
C LEU A 109 -8.37 -5.42 7.99
N LEU A 110 -7.55 -4.56 8.59
CA LEU A 110 -8.00 -3.59 9.59
C LEU A 110 -8.99 -2.58 9.01
N VAL A 111 -8.79 -2.14 7.77
CA VAL A 111 -9.76 -1.29 7.03
C VAL A 111 -11.07 -2.04 6.80
N CYS A 112 -11.02 -3.33 6.43
CA CYS A 112 -12.23 -4.15 6.31
C CYS A 112 -12.99 -4.26 7.64
N VAL A 113 -12.29 -4.53 8.75
CA VAL A 113 -12.90 -4.61 10.08
C VAL A 113 -13.56 -3.29 10.48
N ARG A 114 -12.85 -2.15 10.33
CA ARG A 114 -13.43 -0.82 10.60
C ARG A 114 -14.66 -0.55 9.72
N THR A 115 -14.63 -1.01 8.48
CA THR A 115 -15.75 -0.83 7.54
C THR A 115 -16.97 -1.64 7.96
N PHE A 116 -16.78 -2.90 8.33
CA PHE A 116 -17.86 -3.78 8.78
C PHE A 116 -18.48 -3.28 10.09
N ASP A 117 -17.65 -2.89 11.05
CA ASP A 117 -18.12 -2.27 12.31
C ASP A 117 -18.92 -0.99 12.04
N LYS A 118 -18.45 -0.14 11.12
CA LYS A 118 -19.12 1.11 10.72
C LYS A 118 -20.49 0.88 10.08
N LEU A 119 -20.61 -0.19 9.30
CA LEU A 119 -21.87 -0.56 8.63
C LEU A 119 -22.78 -1.43 9.49
N GLY A 120 -22.32 -1.90 10.66
CA GLY A 120 -23.04 -2.85 11.51
C GLY A 120 -23.15 -4.23 10.88
N LEU A 121 -22.22 -4.60 9.99
CA LEU A 121 -22.14 -5.94 9.39
C LEU A 121 -21.41 -6.91 10.32
N ASP A 122 -21.77 -8.20 10.24
CA ASP A 122 -21.05 -9.24 10.98
C ASP A 122 -19.62 -9.40 10.39
N ARG A 123 -18.61 -9.32 11.26
CA ARG A 123 -17.20 -9.54 10.89
C ARG A 123 -16.96 -10.91 10.25
N LYS A 124 -17.85 -11.89 10.45
CA LYS A 124 -17.83 -13.19 9.75
C LYS A 124 -18.02 -13.07 8.24
N GLY A 125 -18.54 -11.95 7.75
CA GLY A 125 -18.57 -11.61 6.33
C GLY A 125 -17.20 -11.23 5.75
N ILE A 126 -16.18 -11.02 6.58
CA ILE A 126 -14.78 -10.83 6.16
C ILE A 126 -14.12 -12.21 6.07
N ILE A 127 -13.75 -12.64 4.89
CA ILE A 127 -13.14 -13.94 4.61
C ILE A 127 -11.65 -13.72 4.35
N GLY A 128 -10.81 -13.94 5.38
CA GLY A 128 -9.37 -13.90 5.27
C GLY A 128 -8.82 -15.25 4.82
N VAL A 129 -8.01 -15.24 3.77
CA VAL A 129 -7.46 -16.47 3.17
C VAL A 129 -5.94 -16.46 3.27
N THR A 130 -5.37 -17.43 3.99
CA THR A 130 -3.95 -17.73 3.93
C THR A 130 -3.69 -18.75 2.82
N MET A 131 -2.69 -18.47 2.01
CA MET A 131 -2.37 -19.32 0.85
C MET A 131 -0.88 -19.69 0.88
N PRO A 132 -0.47 -20.62 1.79
CA PRO A 132 0.93 -21.00 1.89
C PRO A 132 1.45 -21.59 0.59
N GLY A 133 2.58 -21.05 0.13
CA GLY A 133 3.37 -21.50 -1.01
C GLY A 133 4.75 -21.98 -0.57
N PHE A 134 5.73 -21.89 -1.46
CA PHE A 134 7.07 -22.43 -1.22
C PHE A 134 7.95 -21.52 -0.34
N GLY A 135 7.64 -20.21 -0.23
CA GLY A 135 8.41 -19.23 0.56
C GLY A 135 7.74 -18.76 1.86
N THR A 136 6.60 -19.36 2.26
CA THR A 136 5.86 -18.91 3.45
C THR A 136 6.60 -19.30 4.73
N THR A 137 6.86 -18.31 5.62
CA THR A 137 7.52 -18.55 6.91
C THR A 137 6.50 -18.85 8.02
N TYR A 138 6.92 -19.61 9.04
CA TYR A 138 6.07 -19.93 10.20
C TYR A 138 5.59 -18.66 10.93
N ARG A 139 6.47 -17.67 11.13
CA ARG A 139 6.14 -16.44 11.86
C ARG A 139 5.04 -15.63 11.17
N THR A 140 5.13 -15.42 9.87
CA THR A 140 4.11 -14.68 9.11
C THR A 140 2.78 -15.43 9.09
N HIS A 141 2.82 -16.75 8.98
CA HIS A 141 1.63 -17.60 9.05
C HIS A 141 0.92 -17.52 10.41
N ASP A 142 1.70 -17.64 11.51
CA ASP A 142 1.14 -17.58 12.88
C ASP A 142 0.56 -16.21 13.20
N ASN A 143 1.23 -15.13 12.77
CA ASN A 143 0.72 -13.77 12.91
C ASN A 143 -0.59 -13.57 12.14
N ALA A 144 -0.67 -14.04 10.90
CA ALA A 144 -1.89 -13.98 10.10
C ALA A 144 -3.05 -14.71 10.78
N SER A 145 -2.82 -15.94 11.23
CA SER A 145 -3.83 -16.77 11.89
C SER A 145 -4.31 -16.16 13.21
N SER A 146 -3.38 -15.74 14.07
CA SER A 146 -3.67 -15.10 15.35
C SER A 146 -4.47 -13.80 15.17
N LEU A 147 -4.06 -12.97 14.21
CA LEU A 147 -4.74 -11.71 13.91
C LEU A 147 -6.18 -11.95 13.46
N MET A 148 -6.40 -12.86 12.51
CA MET A 148 -7.74 -13.19 12.00
C MET A 148 -8.64 -13.75 13.08
N GLN A 149 -8.12 -14.65 13.92
CA GLN A 149 -8.84 -15.24 15.03
C GLN A 149 -9.28 -14.19 16.06
N SER A 150 -8.35 -13.33 16.47
CA SER A 150 -8.58 -12.28 17.47
C SER A 150 -9.54 -11.21 16.99
N LEU A 151 -9.57 -10.91 15.68
CA LEU A 151 -10.52 -9.99 15.06
C LEU A 151 -11.91 -10.62 14.85
N GLY A 152 -12.05 -11.94 15.01
CA GLY A 152 -13.31 -12.66 14.92
C GLY A 152 -13.84 -12.84 13.48
N ILE A 153 -13.00 -12.74 12.47
CA ILE A 153 -13.37 -12.92 11.05
C ILE A 153 -13.47 -14.40 10.64
N SER A 154 -13.94 -14.68 9.44
CA SER A 154 -13.88 -16.02 8.84
C SER A 154 -12.49 -16.29 8.29
N GLN A 155 -11.95 -17.49 8.58
CA GLN A 155 -10.61 -17.88 8.15
C GLN A 155 -10.69 -19.06 7.19
N MET A 156 -9.82 -19.04 6.17
CA MET A 156 -9.58 -20.19 5.29
C MET A 156 -8.07 -20.33 5.05
N GLU A 157 -7.62 -21.57 4.98
CA GLU A 157 -6.26 -21.89 4.53
C GLU A 157 -6.32 -22.77 3.29
N ILE A 158 -5.67 -22.34 2.23
CA ILE A 158 -5.63 -23.03 0.94
C ILE A 158 -4.18 -23.05 0.45
N SER A 159 -3.53 -24.20 0.56
CA SER A 159 -2.17 -24.36 0.03
C SER A 159 -2.18 -24.34 -1.49
N ILE A 160 -1.35 -23.47 -2.08
CA ILE A 160 -1.17 -23.37 -3.54
C ILE A 160 -0.13 -24.35 -4.07
N ALA A 161 0.63 -25.02 -3.22
CA ALA A 161 1.80 -25.80 -3.61
C ALA A 161 1.50 -26.87 -4.66
N LYS A 162 0.39 -27.59 -4.52
CA LYS A 162 0.01 -28.67 -5.48
C LYS A 162 -0.39 -28.12 -6.83
N ALA A 163 -1.18 -27.05 -6.86
CA ALA A 163 -1.65 -26.43 -8.11
C ALA A 163 -0.47 -25.82 -8.88
N VAL A 164 0.41 -25.11 -8.19
CA VAL A 164 1.60 -24.49 -8.79
C VAL A 164 2.58 -25.57 -9.26
N GLN A 165 2.77 -26.67 -8.51
CA GLN A 165 3.63 -27.78 -8.93
C GLN A 165 3.08 -28.44 -10.21
N GLN A 166 1.77 -28.68 -10.29
CA GLN A 166 1.13 -29.22 -11.49
C GLN A 166 1.30 -28.26 -12.68
N HIS A 167 1.14 -26.96 -12.44
CA HIS A 167 1.36 -25.94 -13.47
C HIS A 167 2.79 -25.95 -14.00
N PHE A 168 3.80 -26.09 -13.12
CA PHE A 168 5.20 -26.21 -13.54
C PHE A 168 5.43 -27.44 -14.42
N GLU A 169 4.85 -28.60 -14.06
CA GLU A 169 4.92 -29.82 -14.88
C GLU A 169 4.28 -29.62 -16.26
N ASP A 170 3.10 -28.99 -16.32
CA ASP A 170 2.36 -28.75 -17.55
C ASP A 170 3.12 -27.83 -18.53
N ILE A 171 3.85 -26.84 -18.03
CA ILE A 171 4.64 -25.91 -18.87
C ILE A 171 6.10 -26.34 -19.02
N GLY A 172 6.52 -27.44 -18.40
CA GLY A 172 7.90 -27.93 -18.44
C GLY A 172 8.91 -27.03 -17.69
N HIS A 173 8.48 -26.32 -16.64
CA HIS A 173 9.34 -25.50 -15.81
C HIS A 173 10.01 -26.33 -14.69
N ASP A 174 11.31 -26.15 -14.50
CA ASP A 174 12.06 -26.80 -13.41
C ASP A 174 11.82 -26.00 -12.09
N SER A 175 11.12 -26.61 -11.14
CA SER A 175 10.79 -26.00 -9.84
C SER A 175 11.98 -25.63 -8.96
N THR A 176 13.20 -26.07 -9.32
CA THR A 176 14.44 -25.67 -8.64
C THR A 176 14.98 -24.33 -9.13
N ILE A 177 14.44 -23.78 -10.24
CA ILE A 177 14.81 -22.50 -10.80
C ILE A 177 13.86 -21.42 -10.26
N HIS A 178 14.34 -20.61 -9.32
CA HIS A 178 13.56 -19.54 -8.69
C HIS A 178 13.62 -18.24 -9.50
N ASP A 179 13.07 -18.27 -10.69
CA ASP A 179 12.98 -17.14 -11.62
C ASP A 179 11.59 -16.47 -11.60
N ALA A 180 11.38 -15.51 -12.50
CA ALA A 180 10.08 -14.83 -12.65
C ALA A 180 8.92 -15.78 -12.93
N THR A 181 9.16 -16.96 -13.57
CA THR A 181 8.12 -17.98 -13.81
C THR A 181 7.68 -18.58 -12.49
N TYR A 182 8.66 -18.92 -11.65
CA TYR A 182 8.43 -19.50 -10.32
C TYR A 182 7.61 -18.56 -9.42
N GLU A 183 7.97 -17.30 -9.35
CA GLU A 183 7.26 -16.30 -8.53
C GLU A 183 5.87 -15.97 -9.09
N ASN A 184 5.81 -15.67 -10.39
CA ASN A 184 4.59 -15.20 -11.01
C ASN A 184 3.49 -16.26 -11.05
N SER A 185 3.85 -17.54 -11.18
CA SER A 185 2.88 -18.65 -11.13
C SER A 185 2.20 -18.74 -9.76
N GLN A 186 2.97 -18.58 -8.67
CA GLN A 186 2.41 -18.56 -7.32
C GLN A 186 1.49 -17.35 -7.09
N ALA A 187 1.88 -16.17 -7.55
CA ALA A 187 1.08 -14.95 -7.40
C ALA A 187 -0.25 -15.05 -8.17
N ARG A 188 -0.23 -15.61 -9.39
CA ARG A 188 -1.45 -15.80 -10.19
C ARG A 188 -2.39 -16.83 -9.59
N GLU A 189 -1.86 -17.94 -9.07
CA GLU A 189 -2.67 -18.97 -8.41
C GLU A 189 -3.40 -18.40 -7.19
N ARG A 190 -2.73 -17.61 -6.36
CA ARG A 190 -3.37 -16.90 -5.23
C ARG A 190 -4.49 -16.01 -5.68
N THR A 191 -4.28 -15.23 -6.73
CA THR A 191 -5.29 -14.32 -7.27
C THR A 191 -6.49 -15.07 -7.82
N GLN A 192 -6.29 -16.15 -8.56
CA GLN A 192 -7.37 -17.01 -9.07
C GLN A 192 -8.25 -17.53 -7.94
N ILE A 193 -7.64 -18.08 -6.89
CA ILE A 193 -8.37 -18.58 -5.71
C ILE A 193 -9.23 -17.48 -5.07
N LEU A 194 -8.69 -16.29 -4.86
CA LEU A 194 -9.43 -15.18 -4.25
C LEU A 194 -10.62 -14.75 -5.11
N MET A 195 -10.44 -14.66 -6.44
CA MET A 195 -11.50 -14.27 -7.36
C MET A 195 -12.63 -15.31 -7.41
N ASP A 196 -12.29 -16.59 -7.44
CA ASP A 196 -13.27 -17.68 -7.47
C ASP A 196 -14.04 -17.80 -6.13
N LEU A 197 -13.35 -17.61 -5.00
CA LEU A 197 -13.98 -17.53 -3.69
C LEU A 197 -14.96 -16.35 -3.61
N ALA A 198 -14.57 -15.19 -4.12
CA ALA A 198 -15.45 -14.03 -4.15
C ALA A 198 -16.70 -14.28 -4.97
N ASN A 199 -16.58 -14.90 -6.14
CA ASN A 199 -17.72 -15.32 -6.95
C ASN A 199 -18.63 -16.30 -6.19
N LYS A 200 -18.05 -17.30 -5.53
CA LYS A 200 -18.77 -18.31 -4.75
C LYS A 200 -19.52 -17.71 -3.55
N CYS A 201 -18.93 -16.71 -2.90
CA CYS A 201 -19.47 -16.12 -1.68
C CYS A 201 -20.26 -14.83 -1.91
N ASN A 202 -20.46 -14.39 -3.17
CA ASN A 202 -21.02 -13.08 -3.52
C ASN A 202 -20.29 -11.95 -2.78
N ALA A 203 -18.97 -11.88 -2.92
CA ALA A 203 -18.09 -11.00 -2.20
C ALA A 203 -17.26 -10.09 -3.14
N ILE A 204 -16.66 -9.04 -2.56
CA ILE A 204 -15.66 -8.20 -3.22
C ILE A 204 -14.26 -8.71 -2.84
N VAL A 205 -13.37 -8.92 -3.82
CA VAL A 205 -11.95 -9.12 -3.55
C VAL A 205 -11.34 -7.77 -3.18
N VAL A 206 -10.86 -7.66 -1.93
CA VAL A 206 -10.14 -6.48 -1.44
C VAL A 206 -8.65 -6.67 -1.69
N GLY A 207 -8.07 -5.75 -2.50
CA GLY A 207 -6.65 -5.74 -2.80
C GLY A 207 -5.83 -5.11 -1.69
N THR A 208 -4.64 -5.65 -1.51
CA THR A 208 -3.68 -5.25 -0.47
C THR A 208 -2.55 -4.38 -0.98
N GLY A 209 -2.34 -4.31 -2.32
CA GLY A 209 -1.26 -3.55 -2.95
C GLY A 209 -1.26 -2.07 -2.59
N ASP A 210 -0.09 -1.52 -2.34
CA ASP A 210 0.13 -0.14 -1.90
C ASP A 210 0.48 0.82 -3.06
N LEU A 211 0.57 2.12 -2.75
CA LEU A 211 0.93 3.15 -3.72
C LEU A 211 2.34 2.97 -4.28
N SER A 212 3.30 2.52 -3.46
CA SER A 212 4.69 2.34 -3.88
C SER A 212 4.82 1.22 -4.90
N GLU A 213 4.11 0.12 -4.70
CA GLU A 213 4.02 -1.00 -5.66
C GLU A 213 3.42 -0.54 -6.99
N LEU A 214 2.32 0.22 -6.94
CA LEU A 214 1.68 0.78 -8.14
C LEU A 214 2.60 1.77 -8.88
N ALA A 215 3.30 2.64 -8.14
CA ALA A 215 4.19 3.65 -8.73
C ALA A 215 5.44 3.03 -9.39
N LEU A 216 5.96 1.95 -8.81
CA LEU A 216 7.14 1.25 -9.31
C LEU A 216 6.81 0.14 -10.33
N GLY A 217 5.54 -0.25 -10.45
CA GLY A 217 5.15 -1.43 -11.20
C GLY A 217 5.64 -2.73 -10.57
N TRP A 218 5.84 -2.74 -9.24
CA TRP A 218 6.34 -3.88 -8.48
C TRP A 218 5.20 -4.83 -8.15
N ALA A 219 4.76 -5.57 -9.14
CA ALA A 219 3.69 -6.56 -9.01
C ALA A 219 3.74 -7.55 -10.16
N THR A 220 3.23 -8.76 -9.93
CA THR A 220 3.02 -9.74 -10.99
C THR A 220 1.82 -9.34 -11.83
N TYR A 221 2.04 -9.15 -13.15
CA TYR A 221 0.93 -8.91 -14.09
C TYR A 221 -0.09 -10.04 -14.02
N ASN A 222 -1.37 -9.67 -13.90
CA ASN A 222 -2.49 -10.59 -13.75
C ASN A 222 -2.37 -11.48 -12.49
N GLY A 223 -1.71 -10.98 -11.45
CA GLY A 223 -1.48 -11.63 -10.16
C GLY A 223 -1.86 -10.72 -8.99
N ASP A 224 -0.94 -10.51 -8.07
CA ASP A 224 -1.12 -9.85 -6.78
C ASP A 224 -1.69 -8.41 -6.82
N HIS A 225 -1.51 -7.68 -7.93
CA HIS A 225 -2.12 -6.35 -8.11
C HIS A 225 -3.61 -6.40 -8.50
N MET A 226 -4.11 -7.59 -8.88
CA MET A 226 -5.49 -7.75 -9.33
C MET A 226 -6.44 -7.86 -8.14
N SER A 227 -7.42 -6.98 -8.09
CA SER A 227 -8.49 -6.99 -7.11
C SER A 227 -9.73 -6.28 -7.66
N MET A 228 -10.85 -6.43 -6.97
CA MET A 228 -12.07 -5.68 -7.32
C MET A 228 -12.06 -4.29 -6.68
N TYR A 229 -11.35 -4.12 -5.56
CA TYR A 229 -11.15 -2.84 -4.90
C TYR A 229 -9.87 -2.82 -4.04
N GLY A 230 -8.89 -1.98 -4.40
CA GLY A 230 -7.63 -1.81 -3.66
C GLY A 230 -7.74 -0.73 -2.59
N VAL A 231 -7.76 -1.11 -1.31
CA VAL A 231 -7.93 -0.16 -0.19
C VAL A 231 -6.65 0.62 0.12
N ASN A 232 -5.47 0.07 -0.19
CA ASN A 232 -4.17 0.69 0.09
C ASN A 232 -3.57 1.44 -1.10
N GLY A 233 -4.25 1.48 -2.26
CA GLY A 233 -3.70 2.02 -3.50
C GLY A 233 -3.28 3.50 -3.46
N GLY A 234 -3.72 4.27 -2.46
CA GLY A 234 -3.29 5.65 -2.21
C GLY A 234 -2.29 5.79 -1.05
N ILE A 235 -1.84 4.69 -0.42
CA ILE A 235 -1.01 4.70 0.78
C ILE A 235 0.41 4.25 0.44
N PRO A 236 1.44 5.09 0.60
CA PRO A 236 2.82 4.66 0.38
C PRO A 236 3.29 3.68 1.47
N LYS A 237 4.17 2.76 1.10
CA LYS A 237 4.70 1.68 1.97
C LYS A 237 5.16 2.18 3.34
N THR A 238 5.89 3.28 3.37
CA THR A 238 6.39 3.86 4.62
C THR A 238 5.28 4.32 5.57
N LEU A 239 4.14 4.77 5.03
CA LEU A 239 3.02 5.25 5.85
C LEU A 239 2.21 4.10 6.47
N ILE A 240 2.20 2.92 5.84
CA ILE A 240 1.42 1.76 6.32
C ILE A 240 1.79 1.39 7.75
N GLN A 241 3.08 1.31 8.08
CA GLN A 241 3.52 0.97 9.44
C GLN A 241 3.05 1.99 10.50
N TYR A 242 2.96 3.28 10.15
CA TYR A 242 2.44 4.31 11.07
C TYR A 242 0.94 4.15 11.28
N LEU A 243 0.18 3.83 10.22
CA LEU A 243 -1.26 3.55 10.33
C LEU A 243 -1.53 2.31 11.16
N VAL A 244 -0.78 1.22 10.95
CA VAL A 244 -0.93 -0.01 11.75
C VAL A 244 -0.53 0.23 13.20
N ARG A 245 0.55 0.98 13.46
CA ARG A 245 0.97 1.37 14.82
C ARG A 245 -0.08 2.26 15.51
N TYR A 246 -0.68 3.19 14.77
CA TYR A 246 -1.78 4.01 15.28
C TYR A 246 -2.98 3.14 15.68
N ILE A 247 -3.41 2.20 14.82
CA ILE A 247 -4.51 1.28 15.14
C ILE A 247 -4.18 0.42 16.36
N ALA A 248 -2.92 -0.06 16.48
CA ALA A 248 -2.48 -0.84 17.65
C ALA A 248 -2.57 -0.05 18.97
N SER A 249 -2.58 1.27 18.95
CA SER A 249 -2.74 2.14 20.12
C SER A 249 -4.21 2.42 20.50
N LEU A 250 -5.17 2.04 19.66
CA LEU A 250 -6.59 2.29 19.92
C LEU A 250 -7.20 1.21 20.83
N ASP A 251 -8.00 1.63 21.82
CA ASP A 251 -8.68 0.72 22.76
C ASP A 251 -9.52 -0.36 22.05
N ALA A 252 -10.14 -0.02 20.93
CA ALA A 252 -10.93 -0.95 20.11
C ALA A 252 -10.13 -2.11 19.53
N PHE A 253 -8.80 -2.00 19.45
CA PHE A 253 -7.89 -2.99 18.89
C PHE A 253 -6.88 -3.55 19.91
N VAL A 254 -7.08 -3.29 21.20
CA VAL A 254 -6.17 -3.74 22.27
C VAL A 254 -5.90 -5.25 22.22
N VAL A 255 -6.89 -6.06 21.84
CA VAL A 255 -6.80 -7.52 21.75
C VAL A 255 -5.80 -8.00 20.69
N VAL A 256 -5.50 -7.19 19.69
CA VAL A 256 -4.55 -7.50 18.61
C VAL A 256 -3.29 -6.62 18.65
N SER A 257 -3.18 -5.72 19.63
CA SER A 257 -2.09 -4.74 19.69
C SER A 257 -0.70 -5.39 19.65
N GLU A 258 -0.46 -6.43 20.45
CA GLU A 258 0.82 -7.15 20.47
C GLU A 258 1.14 -7.80 19.12
N THR A 259 0.17 -8.46 18.49
CA THR A 259 0.33 -9.06 17.16
C THR A 259 0.63 -8.01 16.10
N LEU A 260 -0.03 -6.84 16.15
CA LEU A 260 0.23 -5.75 15.21
C LEU A 260 1.63 -5.19 15.36
N ILE A 261 2.14 -5.06 16.58
CA ILE A 261 3.52 -4.61 16.83
C ILE A 261 4.52 -5.66 16.33
N ASP A 262 4.28 -6.96 16.57
CA ASP A 262 5.15 -8.02 16.04
C ASP A 262 5.20 -8.03 14.51
N ILE A 263 4.07 -7.77 13.84
CA ILE A 263 4.02 -7.63 12.37
C ILE A 263 4.86 -6.42 11.90
N ILE A 264 4.75 -5.27 12.59
CA ILE A 264 5.54 -4.08 12.27
C ILE A 264 7.05 -4.34 12.41
N ASP A 265 7.43 -5.09 13.42
CA ASP A 265 8.84 -5.39 13.74
C ASP A 265 9.39 -6.61 12.95
N THR A 266 8.53 -7.26 12.14
CA THR A 266 8.96 -8.35 11.27
C THR A 266 9.70 -7.78 10.04
N PRO A 267 10.94 -8.21 9.76
CA PRO A 267 11.67 -7.79 8.58
C PRO A 267 10.92 -8.14 7.29
N ILE A 268 10.95 -7.22 6.33
CA ILE A 268 10.39 -7.48 5.00
C ILE A 268 11.22 -8.58 4.34
N SER A 269 10.58 -9.67 3.98
CA SER A 269 11.21 -10.81 3.29
C SER A 269 10.40 -11.18 2.04
N PRO A 270 11.04 -11.78 1.02
CA PRO A 270 10.32 -12.32 -0.13
C PRO A 270 9.34 -13.40 0.32
N GLU A 271 8.07 -13.34 -0.12
CA GLU A 271 7.05 -14.32 0.23
C GLU A 271 6.97 -15.51 -0.76
N LEU A 272 7.51 -15.34 -1.95
CA LEU A 272 7.38 -16.27 -3.06
C LEU A 272 8.62 -17.14 -3.27
N THR A 273 9.76 -16.72 -2.77
CA THR A 273 11.02 -17.48 -2.79
C THR A 273 11.37 -17.98 -1.40
N PRO A 274 11.98 -19.19 -1.27
CA PRO A 274 12.50 -19.63 0.01
C PRO A 274 13.49 -18.60 0.58
N ALA A 275 13.46 -18.37 1.89
CA ALA A 275 14.46 -17.55 2.55
C ALA A 275 15.81 -18.29 2.49
N ASP A 276 16.87 -17.62 2.02
CA ASP A 276 18.25 -18.13 2.02
C ASP A 276 18.78 -18.38 3.43
#